data_9dc6ca05b1c4e87a6d3e3d2ed2da4611
#
_entry.id   9dc6ca05b1c4e87a6d3e3d2ed2da4611
#
_cell.length_a   1.000
_cell.length_b   1.000
_cell.length_c   1.000
_cell.angle_alpha   90.00
_cell.angle_beta   90.00
_cell.angle_gamma   90.00
#
_symmetry.space_group_name_H-M   'P 1'
#
loop_
_entity.id
_entity.type
_entity.pdbx_description
1 polymer ?
#
loop_
_entity_poly.entity_id
_entity_poly.type
_entity_poly.pdbx_seq_one_letter_code
_entity_poly.pdbx_strand_id
1 'polypeptide(L)'
;ASDVYKRQIYMTATPRLYTDETKKRAELNDAVLCSMDDKSMYGDEIYRIGFGEAVEKNLLTDYKVLILAVGEKDITPALQKVLTNDDGTIETDDASKFVGCINALSKRVLGDEGLIKDVDPSPMRRAVAFCQNIKRSQETANIFTHCKGAYMADIREDEKGMMVDVVAHHVDGTMSATKRDAELMWLKEQPENERECRMLTNARCLSEGVDVPSLD
;
A
#
# COMPACT_ATOMS: atom_id res chain seq x y z
N ALA A 1 3.62 0.61 -45.03
CA ALA A 1 3.55 0.89 -43.58
C ALA A 1 4.41 -0.06 -42.73
N SER A 2 4.98 -1.13 -43.34
CA SER A 2 5.72 -2.15 -42.56
C SER A 2 7.20 -1.80 -42.26
N ASP A 3 7.73 -0.70 -42.74
CA ASP A 3 9.16 -0.36 -42.62
C ASP A 3 9.49 0.64 -41.48
N VAL A 4 8.49 1.15 -40.77
CA VAL A 4 8.70 2.20 -39.77
C VAL A 4 9.22 1.63 -38.45
N TYR A 5 8.99 0.35 -38.14
CA TYR A 5 9.36 -0.24 -36.84
C TYR A 5 10.38 -1.38 -36.98
N LYS A 6 11.55 -1.08 -37.54
CA LYS A 6 12.64 -2.08 -37.66
C LYS A 6 13.32 -2.41 -36.32
N ARG A 7 13.11 -1.61 -35.27
CA ARG A 7 13.69 -1.83 -33.93
C ARG A 7 12.71 -1.39 -32.87
N GLN A 8 12.31 -2.31 -32.01
CA GLN A 8 11.42 -2.05 -30.90
C GLN A 8 12.08 -2.56 -29.62
N ILE A 9 12.01 -1.76 -28.54
CA ILE A 9 12.49 -2.13 -27.22
C ILE A 9 11.28 -2.12 -26.29
N TYR A 10 11.10 -3.22 -25.58
CA TYR A 10 10.08 -3.37 -24.54
C TYR A 10 10.72 -3.16 -23.18
N MET A 11 10.15 -2.29 -22.36
CA MET A 11 10.63 -1.98 -21.02
C MET A 11 9.48 -2.12 -20.02
N THR A 12 9.69 -2.86 -18.94
CA THR A 12 8.72 -3.04 -17.86
C THR A 12 9.42 -3.41 -16.57
N ALA A 13 8.86 -2.99 -15.44
CA ALA A 13 9.27 -3.46 -14.12
C ALA A 13 8.60 -4.79 -13.75
N THR A 14 7.48 -5.14 -14.42
CA THR A 14 6.67 -6.32 -14.13
C THR A 14 6.42 -7.12 -15.41
N PRO A 15 7.40 -7.92 -15.87
CA PRO A 15 7.23 -8.72 -17.07
C PRO A 15 6.06 -9.68 -16.92
N ARG A 16 5.18 -9.70 -17.90
CA ARG A 16 4.03 -10.62 -17.93
C ARG A 16 4.48 -11.98 -18.43
N LEU A 17 4.68 -12.90 -17.48
CA LEU A 17 5.09 -14.27 -17.72
C LEU A 17 3.94 -15.22 -17.41
N TYR A 18 3.77 -16.25 -18.22
CA TYR A 18 2.75 -17.26 -18.02
C TYR A 18 3.40 -18.64 -17.86
N THR A 19 2.79 -19.48 -17.02
CA THR A 19 3.25 -20.85 -16.81
C THR A 19 3.02 -21.69 -18.06
N ASP A 20 3.80 -22.74 -18.24
CA ASP A 20 3.66 -23.65 -19.37
C ASP A 20 2.26 -24.30 -19.44
N GLU A 21 1.64 -24.52 -18.28
CA GLU A 21 0.27 -25.03 -18.19
C GLU A 21 -0.74 -24.03 -18.77
N THR A 22 -0.57 -22.74 -18.45
CA THR A 22 -1.40 -21.67 -18.99
C THR A 22 -1.19 -21.51 -20.51
N LYS A 23 0.05 -21.62 -20.97
CA LYS A 23 0.38 -21.56 -22.42
C LYS A 23 -0.29 -22.72 -23.16
N LYS A 24 -0.17 -23.96 -22.70
CA LYS A 24 -0.84 -25.14 -23.28
C LYS A 24 -2.36 -24.99 -23.29
N ARG A 25 -2.95 -24.45 -22.22
CA ARG A 25 -4.41 -24.22 -22.15
C ARG A 25 -4.87 -23.17 -23.16
N ALA A 26 -4.06 -22.13 -23.41
CA ALA A 26 -4.35 -21.13 -24.43
C ALA A 26 -4.30 -21.75 -25.83
N GLU A 27 -3.29 -22.57 -26.15
CA GLU A 27 -3.18 -23.29 -27.42
C GLU A 27 -4.39 -24.19 -27.67
N LEU A 28 -4.85 -24.92 -26.65
CA LEU A 28 -6.03 -25.80 -26.74
C LEU A 28 -7.33 -25.02 -27.03
N ASN A 29 -7.40 -23.76 -26.66
CA ASN A 29 -8.55 -22.88 -26.87
C ASN A 29 -8.38 -21.90 -28.06
N ASP A 30 -7.37 -22.12 -28.89
CA ASP A 30 -7.06 -21.27 -30.04
C ASP A 30 -6.88 -19.78 -29.66
N ALA A 31 -6.39 -19.53 -28.43
CA ALA A 31 -6.17 -18.21 -27.87
C ALA A 31 -4.71 -17.78 -28.00
N VAL A 32 -4.48 -16.57 -28.49
CA VAL A 32 -3.15 -15.99 -28.58
C VAL A 32 -2.73 -15.48 -27.19
N LEU A 33 -1.70 -16.08 -26.63
CA LEU A 33 -1.12 -15.67 -25.35
C LEU A 33 0.23 -14.97 -25.57
N CYS A 34 0.30 -13.68 -25.25
CA CYS A 34 1.54 -12.90 -25.37
C CYS A 34 2.32 -12.96 -24.06
N SER A 35 3.26 -13.91 -23.96
CA SER A 35 4.17 -14.03 -22.81
C SER A 35 5.49 -13.35 -23.12
N MET A 36 6.00 -12.52 -22.20
CA MET A 36 7.22 -11.73 -22.44
C MET A 36 8.53 -12.56 -22.46
N ASP A 37 8.45 -13.85 -22.13
CA ASP A 37 9.53 -14.80 -22.32
C ASP A 37 9.56 -15.43 -23.75
N ASP A 38 8.59 -15.11 -24.58
CA ASP A 38 8.58 -15.52 -25.98
C ASP A 38 9.55 -14.66 -26.81
N LYS A 39 10.73 -15.22 -27.06
CA LYS A 39 11.79 -14.54 -27.84
C LYS A 39 11.39 -14.24 -29.27
N SER A 40 10.44 -14.97 -29.84
CA SER A 40 9.97 -14.72 -31.20
C SER A 40 9.17 -13.42 -31.31
N MET A 41 8.47 -13.05 -30.23
CA MET A 41 7.68 -11.82 -30.14
C MET A 41 8.48 -10.65 -29.58
N TYR A 42 9.26 -10.87 -28.53
CA TYR A 42 9.89 -9.81 -27.74
C TYR A 42 11.40 -9.70 -27.92
N GLY A 43 12.02 -10.69 -28.57
CA GLY A 43 13.48 -10.78 -28.72
C GLY A 43 14.17 -11.28 -27.44
N ASP A 44 15.48 -11.10 -27.40
CA ASP A 44 16.28 -11.46 -26.23
C ASP A 44 16.17 -10.39 -25.12
N GLU A 45 16.25 -10.84 -23.86
CA GLU A 45 16.37 -9.93 -22.72
C GLU A 45 17.73 -9.19 -22.81
N ILE A 46 17.66 -7.87 -22.93
CA ILE A 46 18.85 -7.03 -23.11
C ILE A 46 19.45 -6.67 -21.74
N TYR A 47 18.56 -6.41 -20.75
CA TYR A 47 18.96 -5.98 -19.43
C TYR A 47 17.89 -6.32 -18.39
N ARG A 48 18.35 -6.73 -17.21
CA ARG A 48 17.52 -6.92 -16.02
C ARG A 48 18.27 -6.37 -14.81
N ILE A 49 17.54 -5.67 -13.97
CA ILE A 49 18.03 -5.26 -12.64
C ILE A 49 17.03 -5.74 -11.59
N GLY A 50 17.51 -6.43 -10.57
CA GLY A 50 16.72 -6.83 -9.42
C GLY A 50 16.63 -5.71 -8.39
N PHE A 51 15.65 -5.84 -7.45
CA PHE A 51 15.45 -4.84 -6.39
C PHE A 51 16.73 -4.64 -5.55
N GLY A 52 17.35 -5.73 -5.07
CA GLY A 52 18.59 -5.66 -4.26
C GLY A 52 19.72 -4.93 -4.98
N GLU A 53 19.94 -5.26 -6.25
CA GLU A 53 20.96 -4.58 -7.06
C GLU A 53 20.65 -3.09 -7.26
N ALA A 54 19.36 -2.75 -7.40
CA ALA A 54 18.93 -1.35 -7.53
C ALA A 54 19.16 -0.57 -6.22
N VAL A 55 18.95 -1.18 -5.07
CA VAL A 55 19.28 -0.61 -3.75
C VAL A 55 20.78 -0.42 -3.59
N GLU A 56 21.59 -1.45 -3.89
CA GLU A 56 23.04 -1.39 -3.82
C GLU A 56 23.62 -0.26 -4.71
N LYS A 57 23.00 -0.02 -5.85
CA LYS A 57 23.35 1.06 -6.79
C LYS A 57 22.75 2.42 -6.40
N ASN A 58 22.09 2.55 -5.28
CA ASN A 58 21.36 3.76 -4.84
C ASN A 58 20.33 4.29 -5.86
N LEU A 59 19.73 3.41 -6.65
CA LEU A 59 18.64 3.73 -7.56
C LEU A 59 17.28 3.63 -6.88
N LEU A 60 17.17 2.81 -5.85
CA LEU A 60 16.00 2.64 -5.01
C LEU A 60 16.40 2.73 -3.53
N THR A 61 15.49 3.21 -2.72
CA THR A 61 15.62 3.19 -1.26
C THR A 61 15.38 1.76 -0.75
N ASP A 62 16.16 1.36 0.25
CA ASP A 62 15.94 0.09 0.94
C ASP A 62 14.58 0.08 1.67
N TYR A 63 14.04 -1.11 1.92
CA TYR A 63 12.77 -1.28 2.58
C TYR A 63 12.84 -2.28 3.73
N LYS A 64 11.95 -2.14 4.68
CA LYS A 64 11.74 -3.11 5.75
C LYS A 64 10.34 -3.67 5.66
N VAL A 65 10.21 -4.99 5.81
CA VAL A 65 8.91 -5.66 5.89
C VAL A 65 8.60 -5.88 7.35
N LEU A 66 7.53 -5.26 7.82
CA LEU A 66 7.02 -5.43 9.17
C LEU A 66 5.75 -6.28 9.13
N ILE A 67 5.78 -7.43 9.78
CA ILE A 67 4.60 -8.30 9.95
C ILE A 67 4.07 -8.08 11.35
N LEU A 68 2.88 -7.52 11.46
CA LEU A 68 2.22 -7.25 12.73
C LEU A 68 1.19 -8.34 13.02
N ALA A 69 1.35 -9.01 14.15
CA ALA A 69 0.34 -9.90 14.71
C ALA A 69 -0.41 -9.13 15.81
N VAL A 70 -1.69 -8.83 15.57
CA VAL A 70 -2.56 -8.16 16.53
C VAL A 70 -3.57 -9.18 17.06
N GLY A 71 -3.64 -9.36 18.38
CA GLY A 71 -4.58 -10.24 19.03
C GLY A 71 -5.83 -9.50 19.52
N GLU A 72 -6.88 -10.26 19.86
CA GLU A 72 -8.12 -9.68 20.42
C GLU A 72 -7.90 -8.82 21.66
N LYS A 73 -6.89 -9.14 22.49
CA LYS A 73 -6.50 -8.37 23.68
C LYS A 73 -5.98 -6.96 23.37
N ASP A 74 -5.55 -6.72 22.15
CA ASP A 74 -5.03 -5.43 21.70
C ASP A 74 -6.16 -4.51 21.18
N ILE A 75 -7.39 -5.05 21.12
CA ILE A 75 -8.60 -4.31 20.75
C ILE A 75 -9.28 -3.82 22.01
N THR A 76 -9.31 -2.52 22.20
CA THR A 76 -9.88 -1.92 23.40
C THR A 76 -11.40 -2.02 23.44
N PRO A 77 -12.05 -2.03 24.63
CA PRO A 77 -13.50 -2.05 24.74
C PRO A 77 -14.20 -0.85 24.09
N ALA A 78 -13.59 0.33 24.11
CA ALA A 78 -14.15 1.51 23.45
C ALA A 78 -14.10 1.37 21.93
N LEU A 79 -13.03 0.82 21.39
CA LEU A 79 -12.92 0.52 19.97
C LEU A 79 -13.95 -0.55 19.56
N GLN A 80 -14.08 -1.63 20.33
CA GLN A 80 -15.11 -2.65 20.10
C GLN A 80 -16.53 -2.06 20.07
N LYS A 81 -16.82 -1.13 20.97
CA LYS A 81 -18.13 -0.47 21.05
C LYS A 81 -18.43 0.39 19.83
N VAL A 82 -17.46 1.10 19.31
CA VAL A 82 -17.63 1.88 18.05
C VAL A 82 -17.86 0.95 16.88
N LEU A 83 -17.12 -0.15 16.80
CA LEU A 83 -17.26 -1.16 15.74
C LEU A 83 -18.63 -1.87 15.74
N THR A 84 -19.23 -2.02 16.94
CA THR A 84 -20.54 -2.69 17.09
C THR A 84 -21.76 -1.75 16.99
N ASN A 85 -21.57 -0.44 17.19
CA ASN A 85 -22.68 0.53 17.19
C ASN A 85 -23.04 1.07 15.79
N ASP A 86 -22.21 0.87 14.80
CA ASP A 86 -22.43 1.34 13.45
C ASP A 86 -22.99 0.19 12.59
N ASP A 87 -24.28 -0.10 12.73
CA ASP A 87 -25.05 -1.10 11.95
C ASP A 87 -24.41 -2.48 11.71
N GLY A 88 -23.51 -2.91 12.59
CA GLY A 88 -23.08 -4.31 12.68
C GLY A 88 -22.11 -4.79 11.58
N THR A 89 -21.37 -3.90 10.93
CA THR A 89 -20.60 -4.28 9.72
C THR A 89 -19.09 -4.22 9.86
N ILE A 90 -18.51 -3.76 10.96
CA ILE A 90 -17.05 -3.80 11.12
C ILE A 90 -16.67 -5.07 11.90
N GLU A 91 -16.01 -5.98 11.21
CA GLU A 91 -15.57 -7.25 11.78
C GLU A 91 -14.36 -7.04 12.73
N THR A 92 -14.22 -7.92 13.73
CA THR A 92 -13.06 -7.92 14.67
C THR A 92 -11.72 -7.91 13.95
N ASP A 93 -11.65 -8.54 12.77
CA ASP A 93 -10.48 -8.56 11.91
C ASP A 93 -10.10 -7.16 11.38
N ASP A 94 -11.09 -6.31 11.07
CA ASP A 94 -10.83 -4.95 10.62
C ASP A 94 -10.35 -4.04 11.77
N ALA A 95 -10.83 -4.27 13.00
CA ALA A 95 -10.32 -3.60 14.19
C ALA A 95 -8.85 -3.94 14.45
N SER A 96 -8.49 -5.21 14.34
CA SER A 96 -7.11 -5.67 14.51
C SER A 96 -6.19 -5.04 13.47
N LYS A 97 -6.62 -4.98 12.22
CA LYS A 97 -5.89 -4.31 11.13
C LYS A 97 -5.70 -2.82 11.40
N PHE A 98 -6.76 -2.15 11.85
CA PHE A 98 -6.71 -0.73 12.22
C PHE A 98 -5.67 -0.46 13.32
N VAL A 99 -5.71 -1.22 14.42
CA VAL A 99 -4.75 -1.10 15.54
C VAL A 99 -3.33 -1.37 15.05
N GLY A 100 -3.14 -2.43 14.27
CA GLY A 100 -1.84 -2.78 13.67
C GLY A 100 -1.30 -1.65 12.80
N CYS A 101 -2.11 -1.10 11.93
CA CYS A 101 -1.71 -0.01 11.03
C CYS A 101 -1.34 1.26 11.81
N ILE A 102 -2.14 1.69 12.79
CA ILE A 102 -1.82 2.88 13.60
C ILE A 102 -0.49 2.70 14.34
N ASN A 103 -0.27 1.54 14.96
CA ASN A 103 0.99 1.26 15.65
C ASN A 103 2.17 1.26 14.67
N ALA A 104 2.04 0.65 13.48
CA ALA A 104 3.08 0.65 12.47
C ALA A 104 3.40 2.06 11.96
N LEU A 105 2.38 2.86 11.65
CA LEU A 105 2.55 4.25 11.18
C LEU A 105 3.17 5.15 12.27
N SER A 106 2.88 4.85 13.54
CA SER A 106 3.50 5.50 14.70
C SER A 106 4.90 4.96 15.02
N LYS A 107 5.39 4.00 14.23
CA LYS A 107 6.65 3.25 14.48
C LYS A 107 6.71 2.63 15.88
N ARG A 108 5.57 2.22 16.41
CA ARG A 108 5.47 1.49 17.67
C ARG A 108 5.42 0.00 17.38
N VAL A 109 6.44 -0.71 17.78
CA VAL A 109 6.46 -2.17 17.72
C VAL A 109 6.10 -2.72 19.09
N LEU A 110 4.98 -3.44 19.14
CA LEU A 110 4.57 -4.13 20.36
C LEU A 110 5.48 -5.34 20.58
N GLY A 111 6.45 -5.23 21.48
CA GLY A 111 7.16 -6.36 22.04
C GLY A 111 8.66 -6.51 21.76
N ASP A 112 9.24 -5.87 20.78
CA ASP A 112 10.69 -5.96 20.53
C ASP A 112 11.28 -4.62 20.06
N GLU A 113 11.86 -3.87 20.99
CA GLU A 113 12.55 -2.61 20.71
C GLU A 113 13.81 -2.79 19.84
N GLY A 114 14.31 -4.03 19.73
CA GLY A 114 15.51 -4.36 18.94
C GLY A 114 15.30 -4.22 17.44
N LEU A 115 14.08 -4.40 16.96
CA LEU A 115 13.74 -4.33 15.53
C LEU A 115 13.80 -2.91 14.95
N ILE A 116 13.78 -1.87 15.80
CA ILE A 116 13.70 -0.46 15.38
C ILE A 116 14.99 0.31 15.68
N LYS A 117 16.01 -0.31 16.26
CA LYS A 117 17.25 0.38 16.69
C LYS A 117 17.95 1.21 15.60
N ASP A 118 17.76 0.82 14.33
CA ASP A 118 18.42 1.47 13.19
C ASP A 118 17.42 2.21 12.28
N VAL A 119 16.19 2.44 12.75
CA VAL A 119 15.15 3.15 11.99
C VAL A 119 14.98 4.54 12.57
N ASP A 120 14.82 5.53 11.69
CA ASP A 120 14.36 6.86 12.12
C ASP A 120 13.12 6.74 13.01
N PRO A 121 13.17 7.21 14.27
CA PRO A 121 12.06 7.08 15.22
C PRO A 121 10.87 8.00 14.89
N SER A 122 11.04 8.93 13.96
CA SER A 122 9.96 9.85 13.55
C SER A 122 8.78 9.07 12.97
N PRO A 123 7.53 9.40 13.35
CA PRO A 123 6.36 8.71 12.82
C PRO A 123 6.23 8.92 11.31
N MET A 124 5.59 7.98 10.63
CA MET A 124 5.35 8.07 9.19
C MET A 124 4.43 9.24 8.87
N ARG A 125 4.76 9.97 7.81
CA ARG A 125 4.01 11.16 7.36
C ARG A 125 3.08 10.85 6.19
N ARG A 126 3.42 9.82 5.42
CA ARG A 126 2.68 9.41 4.22
C ARG A 126 2.59 7.90 4.15
N ALA A 127 1.43 7.43 3.74
CA ALA A 127 1.18 6.00 3.56
C ALA A 127 0.26 5.74 2.37
N VAL A 128 0.43 4.58 1.76
CA VAL A 128 -0.50 4.06 0.76
C VAL A 128 -0.98 2.68 1.22
N ALA A 129 -2.30 2.51 1.31
CA ALA A 129 -2.90 1.24 1.67
C ALA A 129 -3.50 0.56 0.42
N PHE A 130 -3.02 -0.65 0.12
CA PHE A 130 -3.52 -1.46 -0.98
C PHE A 130 -4.60 -2.41 -0.46
N CYS A 131 -5.81 -2.25 -0.96
CA CYS A 131 -6.97 -3.02 -0.57
C CYS A 131 -7.40 -4.00 -1.67
N GLN A 132 -8.11 -5.05 -1.28
CA GLN A 132 -8.54 -6.11 -2.20
C GLN A 132 -9.47 -5.61 -3.32
N ASN A 133 -10.37 -4.67 -2.99
CA ASN A 133 -11.34 -4.08 -3.91
C ASN A 133 -11.71 -2.66 -3.48
N ILE A 134 -12.46 -1.95 -4.32
CA ILE A 134 -12.88 -0.55 -4.12
C ILE A 134 -13.68 -0.40 -2.82
N LYS A 135 -14.63 -1.29 -2.58
CA LYS A 135 -15.46 -1.26 -1.37
C LYS A 135 -14.61 -1.34 -0.10
N ARG A 136 -13.68 -2.30 -0.03
CA ARG A 136 -12.75 -2.45 1.10
C ARG A 136 -11.82 -1.24 1.25
N SER A 137 -11.44 -0.59 0.16
CA SER A 137 -10.64 0.63 0.21
C SER A 137 -11.42 1.80 0.83
N GLN A 138 -12.68 1.98 0.46
CA GLN A 138 -13.57 2.99 1.04
C GLN A 138 -13.84 2.72 2.53
N GLU A 139 -14.15 1.47 2.88
CA GLU A 139 -14.35 1.03 4.26
C GLU A 139 -13.09 1.30 5.11
N THR A 140 -11.90 0.99 4.60
CA THR A 140 -10.64 1.24 5.31
C THR A 140 -10.44 2.73 5.59
N ALA A 141 -10.66 3.62 4.61
CA ALA A 141 -10.56 5.06 4.83
C ALA A 141 -11.56 5.53 5.91
N ASN A 142 -12.81 5.03 5.86
CA ASN A 142 -13.84 5.35 6.84
C ASN A 142 -13.49 4.87 8.26
N ILE A 143 -12.91 3.67 8.39
CA ILE A 143 -12.48 3.14 9.70
C ILE A 143 -11.48 4.10 10.35
N PHE A 144 -10.48 4.57 9.63
CA PHE A 144 -9.51 5.52 10.18
C PHE A 144 -10.15 6.82 10.64
N THR A 145 -11.17 7.29 9.94
CA THR A 145 -11.91 8.51 10.32
C THR A 145 -12.77 8.30 11.58
N HIS A 146 -13.47 7.17 11.68
CA HIS A 146 -14.46 6.94 12.76
C HIS A 146 -13.86 6.32 14.02
N CYS A 147 -12.89 5.41 13.87
CA CYS A 147 -12.33 4.67 15.01
C CYS A 147 -11.22 5.42 15.75
N LYS A 148 -10.62 6.44 15.13
CA LYS A 148 -9.53 7.22 15.70
C LYS A 148 -9.85 7.76 17.10
N GLY A 149 -10.99 8.42 17.28
CA GLY A 149 -11.37 9.03 18.54
C GLY A 149 -11.51 8.00 19.67
N ALA A 150 -12.14 6.86 19.40
CA ALA A 150 -12.30 5.79 20.37
C ALA A 150 -10.96 5.13 20.73
N TYR A 151 -10.12 4.88 19.74
CA TYR A 151 -8.80 4.30 19.98
C TYR A 151 -7.91 5.23 20.81
N MET A 152 -7.88 6.52 20.47
CA MET A 152 -7.10 7.52 21.21
C MET A 152 -7.59 7.76 22.65
N ALA A 153 -8.90 7.54 22.92
CA ALA A 153 -9.44 7.68 24.26
C ALA A 153 -8.90 6.62 25.23
N ASP A 154 -8.61 5.42 24.74
CA ASP A 154 -8.13 4.29 25.54
C ASP A 154 -6.59 4.20 25.62
N ILE A 155 -5.87 5.01 24.84
CA ILE A 155 -4.42 5.09 24.92
C ILE A 155 -4.00 5.91 26.13
N ARG A 156 -2.96 5.46 26.81
CA ARG A 156 -2.37 6.16 27.97
C ARG A 156 -1.87 7.54 27.54
N GLU A 157 -2.01 8.52 28.45
CA GLU A 157 -1.64 9.92 28.16
C GLU A 157 -0.16 10.10 27.75
N ASP A 158 0.74 9.33 28.36
CA ASP A 158 2.17 9.33 28.05
C ASP A 158 2.47 8.76 26.64
N GLU A 159 1.59 7.94 26.10
CA GLU A 159 1.72 7.33 24.79
C GLU A 159 1.03 8.14 23.68
N LYS A 160 -0.01 8.93 24.00
CA LYS A 160 -0.74 9.74 23.02
C LYS A 160 0.16 10.68 22.24
N GLY A 161 1.21 11.19 22.88
CA GLY A 161 2.20 12.06 22.23
C GLY A 161 3.02 11.38 21.12
N MET A 162 3.09 10.05 21.12
CA MET A 162 3.84 9.25 20.15
C MET A 162 2.98 8.72 19.00
N MET A 163 1.65 8.87 19.10
CA MET A 163 0.72 8.34 18.09
C MET A 163 0.54 9.31 16.94
N VAL A 164 0.50 8.76 15.72
CA VAL A 164 0.15 9.54 14.54
C VAL A 164 -1.33 9.86 14.49
N ASP A 165 -1.62 11.01 13.90
CA ASP A 165 -2.95 11.42 13.50
C ASP A 165 -3.17 11.04 12.03
N VAL A 166 -3.80 9.88 11.79
CA VAL A 166 -4.04 9.42 10.42
C VAL A 166 -5.24 10.14 9.82
N VAL A 167 -5.01 10.80 8.69
CA VAL A 167 -6.04 11.34 7.80
C VAL A 167 -6.06 10.45 6.55
N ALA A 168 -7.16 9.74 6.35
CA ALA A 168 -7.27 8.77 5.28
C ALA A 168 -8.26 9.22 4.20
N HIS A 169 -7.81 9.24 2.95
CA HIS A 169 -8.64 9.42 1.77
C HIS A 169 -8.66 8.16 0.93
N HIS A 170 -9.69 8.01 0.10
CA HIS A 170 -9.84 6.91 -0.83
C HIS A 170 -9.64 7.38 -2.27
N VAL A 171 -8.98 6.54 -3.08
CA VAL A 171 -8.82 6.76 -4.51
C VAL A 171 -9.07 5.47 -5.29
N ASP A 172 -9.79 5.55 -6.41
CA ASP A 172 -10.05 4.40 -7.28
C ASP A 172 -10.06 4.76 -8.77
N GLY A 173 -10.08 3.72 -9.60
CA GLY A 173 -10.05 3.85 -11.06
C GLY A 173 -11.33 4.44 -11.68
N THR A 174 -12.43 4.57 -10.94
CA THR A 174 -13.69 5.18 -11.41
C THR A 174 -13.68 6.70 -11.29
N MET A 175 -12.77 7.24 -10.48
CA MET A 175 -12.61 8.68 -10.33
C MET A 175 -12.05 9.31 -11.61
N SER A 176 -12.45 10.55 -11.88
CA SER A 176 -11.84 11.34 -12.97
C SER A 176 -10.35 11.55 -12.72
N ALA A 177 -9.56 11.72 -13.79
CA ALA A 177 -8.13 11.99 -13.69
C ALA A 177 -7.86 13.20 -12.77
N THR A 178 -8.62 14.29 -12.92
CA THR A 178 -8.47 15.50 -12.10
C THR A 178 -8.66 15.22 -10.60
N LYS A 179 -9.64 14.38 -10.24
CA LYS A 179 -9.84 14.01 -8.82
C LYS A 179 -8.68 13.17 -8.29
N ARG A 180 -8.24 12.17 -9.07
CA ARG A 180 -7.08 11.36 -8.67
C ARG A 180 -5.82 12.19 -8.50
N ASP A 181 -5.58 13.11 -9.42
CA ASP A 181 -4.42 14.00 -9.35
C ASP A 181 -4.49 14.90 -8.11
N ALA A 182 -5.68 15.40 -7.76
CA ALA A 182 -5.88 16.18 -6.54
C ALA A 182 -5.55 15.37 -5.27
N GLU A 183 -6.00 14.10 -5.17
CA GLU A 183 -5.68 13.22 -4.05
C GLU A 183 -4.18 12.87 -3.98
N LEU A 184 -3.53 12.67 -5.13
CA LEU A 184 -2.09 12.45 -5.20
C LEU A 184 -1.30 13.70 -4.81
N MET A 185 -1.74 14.88 -5.22
CA MET A 185 -1.14 16.15 -4.80
C MET A 185 -1.29 16.34 -3.30
N TRP A 186 -2.49 16.11 -2.75
CA TRP A 186 -2.72 16.14 -1.31
C TRP A 186 -1.79 15.19 -0.54
N LEU A 187 -1.55 13.97 -1.04
CA LEU A 187 -0.62 13.05 -0.40
C LEU A 187 0.83 13.57 -0.44
N LYS A 188 1.22 14.23 -1.53
CA LYS A 188 2.58 14.77 -1.71
C LYS A 188 2.87 16.01 -0.87
N GLU A 189 1.85 16.82 -0.58
CA GLU A 189 1.98 18.03 0.22
C GLU A 189 2.42 17.70 1.65
N GLN A 190 3.23 18.59 2.24
CA GLN A 190 3.65 18.45 3.63
C GLN A 190 2.47 18.73 4.57
N PRO A 191 2.09 17.81 5.47
CA PRO A 191 1.10 18.11 6.49
C PRO A 191 1.54 19.25 7.41
N GLU A 192 0.61 20.12 7.78
CA GLU A 192 0.89 21.22 8.72
C GLU A 192 1.17 20.71 10.14
N ASN A 193 0.44 19.66 10.56
CA ASN A 193 0.62 19.02 11.86
C ASN A 193 1.75 17.99 11.77
N GLU A 194 2.76 18.11 12.62
CA GLU A 194 3.90 17.20 12.68
C GLU A 194 3.55 15.74 12.98
N ARG A 195 2.37 15.48 13.57
CA ARG A 195 1.87 14.12 13.82
C ARG A 195 0.88 13.61 12.80
N GLU A 196 0.49 14.43 11.82
CA GLU A 196 -0.42 14.00 10.78
C GLU A 196 0.28 13.04 9.82
N CYS A 197 -0.33 11.87 9.61
CA CYS A 197 0.02 10.93 8.57
C CYS A 197 -1.09 10.91 7.52
N ARG A 198 -0.78 11.32 6.31
CA ARG A 198 -1.71 11.26 5.18
C ARG A 198 -1.67 9.88 4.56
N MET A 199 -2.82 9.25 4.44
CA MET A 199 -2.94 7.92 3.87
C MET A 199 -3.92 7.90 2.70
N LEU A 200 -3.48 7.35 1.55
CA LEU A 200 -4.39 7.02 0.45
C LEU A 200 -4.67 5.52 0.45
N THR A 201 -5.95 5.18 0.59
CA THR A 201 -6.41 3.80 0.37
C THR A 201 -6.80 3.63 -1.08
N ASN A 202 -6.45 2.48 -1.67
CA ASN A 202 -6.76 2.22 -3.07
C ASN A 202 -6.94 0.72 -3.35
N ALA A 203 -7.56 0.43 -4.51
CA ALA A 203 -7.66 -0.92 -5.06
C ALA A 203 -7.06 -0.93 -6.47
N ARG A 204 -5.80 -1.32 -6.57
CA ARG A 204 -5.03 -1.48 -7.82
C ARG A 204 -4.73 -0.22 -8.64
N CYS A 205 -5.35 0.92 -8.37
CA CYS A 205 -5.17 2.11 -9.21
C CYS A 205 -3.83 2.86 -8.96
N LEU A 206 -3.14 2.54 -7.87
CA LEU A 206 -1.83 3.11 -7.53
C LEU A 206 -0.70 2.07 -7.58
N SER A 207 -0.95 0.87 -8.13
CA SER A 207 0.05 -0.20 -8.18
C SER A 207 1.17 0.05 -9.20
N GLU A 208 0.92 0.87 -10.21
CA GLU A 208 1.89 1.19 -11.25
C GLU A 208 1.79 2.66 -11.67
N GLY A 209 2.92 3.26 -12.03
CA GLY A 209 2.97 4.59 -12.65
C GLY A 209 2.69 5.76 -11.72
N VAL A 210 2.69 5.55 -10.42
CA VAL A 210 2.52 6.63 -9.43
C VAL A 210 3.85 6.89 -8.76
N ASP A 211 4.39 8.07 -9.02
CA ASP A 211 5.59 8.56 -8.35
C ASP A 211 5.19 9.40 -7.12
N VAL A 212 5.49 8.88 -5.94
CA VAL A 212 5.39 9.60 -4.66
C VAL A 212 6.74 9.51 -3.95
N PRO A 213 7.69 10.41 -4.30
CA PRO A 213 9.08 10.33 -3.83
C PRO A 213 9.26 10.38 -2.32
N SER A 214 8.24 10.80 -1.61
CA SER A 214 8.27 11.01 -0.15
C SER A 214 7.35 10.05 0.59
N LEU A 215 7.10 8.85 0.09
CA LEU A 215 6.50 7.78 0.89
C LEU A 215 7.51 7.32 1.93
N ASP A 216 7.07 7.31 3.18
CA ASP A 216 7.86 6.84 4.32
C ASP A 216 7.80 5.31 4.46
#